data_4278314bc3025310db92feeb8e228a51
#
_entry.id   4278314bc3025310db92feeb8e228a51
#
_cell.length_a   1.000
_cell.length_b   1.000
_cell.length_c   1.000
_cell.angle_alpha   90.00
_cell.angle_beta   90.00
_cell.angle_gamma   90.00
#
_symmetry.space_group_name_H-M   'P 1'
#
loop_
_entity.id
_entity.type
_entity.pdbx_description
1 polymer ?
#
loop_
_entity_poly.entity_id
_entity_poly.type
_entity_poly.pdbx_seq_one_letter_code
_entity_poly.pdbx_strand_id
1 'polypeptide(L)'
;MKKLLLLILLLPIFLFAQGPGPCTPTLININLDQYPEETTWDIQDTLGNIIISGGPYPNVPYYEPQFILNCLPPGEMAFTIYDLYGDRLEGSIWGGQDGSYYVMQCGD
;
A
#
# COMPACT_ATOMS: atom_id res chain seq x y z
N MET A 1 4.85 -43.90 24.31
CA MET A 1 5.90 -42.93 24.52
C MET A 1 6.37 -42.29 23.21
N LYS A 2 6.57 -43.09 22.18
CA LYS A 2 6.94 -42.49 20.86
C LYS A 2 5.89 -41.57 20.31
N LYS A 3 4.60 -41.87 20.56
CA LYS A 3 3.51 -41.00 20.09
C LYS A 3 3.48 -39.65 20.82
N LEU A 4 3.87 -39.63 22.08
CA LEU A 4 3.90 -38.40 22.85
C LEU A 4 5.03 -37.47 22.35
N LEU A 5 6.16 -38.04 22.00
CA LEU A 5 7.27 -37.27 21.42
C LEU A 5 6.90 -36.64 20.09
N LEU A 6 6.14 -37.37 19.27
CA LEU A 6 5.70 -36.84 17.99
C LEU A 6 4.75 -35.65 18.17
N LEU A 7 3.86 -35.72 19.15
CA LEU A 7 2.95 -34.62 19.46
C LEU A 7 3.69 -33.37 19.92
N ILE A 8 4.73 -33.52 20.73
CA ILE A 8 5.53 -32.40 21.19
C ILE A 8 6.27 -31.74 20.04
N LEU A 9 6.74 -32.52 19.09
CA LEU A 9 7.43 -32.00 17.91
C LEU A 9 6.48 -31.24 16.96
N LEU A 10 5.24 -31.67 16.86
CA LEU A 10 4.25 -31.02 16.01
C LEU A 10 3.78 -29.68 16.56
N LEU A 11 3.71 -29.54 17.88
CA LEU A 11 3.24 -28.31 18.53
C LEU A 11 4.06 -27.07 18.14
N PRO A 12 5.42 -27.09 18.17
CA PRO A 12 6.17 -25.93 17.73
C PRO A 12 5.95 -25.57 16.27
N ILE A 13 5.80 -26.58 15.41
CA ILE A 13 5.52 -26.34 14.00
C ILE A 13 4.16 -25.66 13.82
N PHE A 14 3.18 -26.06 14.60
CA PHE A 14 1.86 -25.44 14.57
C PHE A 14 1.90 -23.98 14.98
N LEU A 15 2.66 -23.65 16.02
CA LEU A 15 2.81 -22.28 16.48
C LEU A 15 3.48 -21.40 15.43
N PHE A 16 4.47 -21.92 14.71
CA PHE A 16 5.10 -21.19 13.62
C PHE A 16 4.14 -20.93 12.47
N ALA A 17 3.28 -21.90 12.16
CA ALA A 17 2.30 -21.75 11.09
C ALA A 17 1.24 -20.71 11.45
N GLN A 18 1.03 -20.44 12.73
CA GLN A 18 0.07 -19.45 13.20
C GLN A 18 0.63 -18.04 13.36
N GLY A 19 1.89 -17.80 13.09
CA GLY A 19 2.60 -16.52 13.23
C GLY A 19 1.70 -15.26 13.28
N PRO A 20 2.21 -14.08 13.09
CA PRO A 20 1.37 -12.88 13.07
C PRO A 20 0.25 -13.05 12.06
N GLY A 21 -0.94 -12.53 12.38
CA GLY A 21 -2.14 -12.70 11.57
C GLY A 21 -1.90 -12.47 10.08
N PRO A 22 -2.80 -12.95 9.23
CA PRO A 22 -2.60 -12.81 7.79
C PRO A 22 -2.58 -11.34 7.38
N CYS A 23 -1.70 -11.02 6.46
CA CYS A 23 -1.72 -9.71 5.83
C CYS A 23 -2.79 -9.67 4.73
N THR A 24 -3.24 -8.48 4.38
CA THR A 24 -4.24 -8.28 3.34
C THR A 24 -3.56 -7.75 2.08
N PRO A 25 -3.58 -8.51 0.97
CA PRO A 25 -3.05 -7.99 -0.28
C PRO A 25 -3.81 -6.73 -0.70
N THR A 26 -3.06 -5.67 -0.96
CA THR A 26 -3.60 -4.36 -1.28
C THR A 26 -2.94 -3.85 -2.55
N LEU A 27 -3.76 -3.46 -3.51
CA LEU A 27 -3.30 -2.86 -4.76
C LEU A 27 -3.58 -1.38 -4.74
N ILE A 28 -2.55 -0.58 -4.94
CA ILE A 28 -2.65 0.86 -5.08
C ILE A 28 -2.34 1.18 -6.53
N ASN A 29 -3.24 1.90 -7.18
CA ASN A 29 -3.00 2.41 -8.53
C ASN A 29 -3.03 3.93 -8.48
N ILE A 30 -2.00 4.55 -9.02
CA ILE A 30 -1.91 6.01 -9.10
C ILE A 30 -1.60 6.37 -10.53
N ASN A 31 -2.48 7.14 -11.16
CA ASN A 31 -2.27 7.71 -12.48
C ASN A 31 -1.85 9.16 -12.28
N LEU A 32 -0.60 9.45 -12.63
CA LEU A 32 0.00 10.75 -12.39
C LEU A 32 -0.47 11.76 -13.43
N ASP A 33 -0.56 13.03 -13.04
CA ASP A 33 -0.77 14.12 -13.99
C ASP A 33 0.57 14.56 -14.59
N GLN A 34 0.61 15.71 -15.26
CA GLN A 34 1.85 16.18 -15.90
C GLN A 34 2.92 16.65 -14.93
N TYR A 35 2.64 16.65 -13.62
CA TYR A 35 3.59 17.03 -12.59
C TYR A 35 3.81 15.89 -11.62
N PRO A 36 4.37 14.75 -12.08
CA PRO A 36 4.54 13.56 -11.22
C PRO A 36 5.44 13.81 -10.01
N GLU A 37 6.33 14.78 -10.10
CA GLU A 37 7.23 15.13 -9.00
C GLU A 37 6.52 15.77 -7.82
N GLU A 38 5.26 16.16 -7.97
CA GLU A 38 4.48 16.78 -6.91
C GLU A 38 3.71 15.77 -6.05
N THR A 39 3.64 14.54 -6.51
CA THR A 39 2.77 13.54 -5.88
C THR A 39 3.55 12.62 -4.97
N THR A 40 3.11 12.54 -3.72
CA THR A 40 3.54 11.55 -2.75
C THR A 40 2.32 10.94 -2.09
N TRP A 41 2.52 9.80 -1.44
CA TRP A 41 1.43 9.14 -0.73
C TRP A 41 1.99 8.30 0.40
N ASP A 42 1.15 7.99 1.37
CA ASP A 42 1.49 7.01 2.39
C ASP A 42 0.24 6.25 2.86
N ILE A 43 0.49 5.15 3.55
CA ILE A 43 -0.52 4.43 4.31
C ILE A 43 -0.06 4.42 5.75
N GLN A 44 -0.93 4.87 6.64
CA GLN A 44 -0.65 4.96 8.07
C GLN A 44 -1.64 4.09 8.84
N ASP A 45 -1.17 3.57 9.97
CA ASP A 45 -2.05 2.89 10.92
C ASP A 45 -2.78 3.91 11.80
N THR A 46 -3.58 3.41 12.75
CA THR A 46 -4.37 4.30 13.62
C THR A 46 -3.51 5.10 14.59
N LEU A 47 -2.26 4.72 14.78
CA LEU A 47 -1.32 5.42 15.64
C LEU A 47 -0.48 6.44 14.88
N GLY A 48 -0.68 6.56 13.57
CA GLY A 48 0.07 7.48 12.74
C GLY A 48 1.41 6.94 12.26
N ASN A 49 1.68 5.66 12.44
CA ASN A 49 2.91 5.05 11.91
C ASN A 49 2.77 4.82 10.42
N ILE A 50 3.76 5.25 9.65
CA ILE A 50 3.80 5.01 8.22
C ILE A 50 4.17 3.56 7.97
N ILE A 51 3.26 2.83 7.32
CA ILE A 51 3.46 1.42 6.98
C ILE A 51 4.16 1.29 5.64
N ILE A 52 3.75 2.10 4.66
CA ILE A 52 4.33 2.12 3.33
C ILE A 52 4.11 3.51 2.75
N SER A 53 5.03 3.95 1.91
CA SER A 53 4.94 5.26 1.26
C SER A 53 5.55 5.19 -0.14
N GLY A 54 5.23 6.18 -0.97
CA GLY A 54 5.77 6.28 -2.31
C GLY A 54 5.81 7.71 -2.81
N GLY A 55 6.51 7.91 -3.92
CA GLY A 55 6.77 9.23 -4.48
C GLY A 55 7.82 10.00 -3.70
N PRO A 56 8.19 11.22 -4.17
CA PRO A 56 7.76 11.80 -5.44
C PRO A 56 8.29 11.04 -6.65
N TYR A 57 7.76 11.33 -7.85
CA TYR A 57 8.07 10.59 -9.06
C TYR A 57 8.77 11.48 -10.10
N PRO A 58 9.97 12.01 -9.82
CA PRO A 58 10.58 13.04 -10.67
C PRO A 58 11.06 12.54 -12.03
N ASN A 59 11.30 11.22 -12.16
CA ASN A 59 11.85 10.63 -13.39
C ASN A 59 10.85 9.72 -14.11
N VAL A 60 9.59 9.80 -13.73
CA VAL A 60 8.53 8.97 -14.31
C VAL A 60 7.76 9.81 -15.32
N PRO A 61 7.53 9.31 -16.55
CA PRO A 61 6.69 10.02 -17.49
C PRO A 61 5.28 10.22 -16.93
N TYR A 62 4.73 11.41 -17.14
CA TYR A 62 3.36 11.66 -16.73
C TYR A 62 2.40 10.77 -17.52
N TYR A 63 1.23 10.52 -16.96
CA TYR A 63 0.21 9.59 -17.46
C TYR A 63 0.59 8.11 -17.34
N GLU A 64 1.79 7.80 -16.86
CA GLU A 64 2.15 6.42 -16.65
C GLU A 64 1.58 5.92 -15.33
N PRO A 65 0.74 4.86 -15.32
CA PRO A 65 0.18 4.35 -14.09
C PRO A 65 1.25 3.72 -13.20
N GLN A 66 1.14 3.99 -11.91
CA GLN A 66 1.99 3.39 -10.90
C GLN A 66 1.16 2.33 -10.16
N PHE A 67 1.61 1.09 -10.19
CA PHE A 67 0.94 -0.01 -9.53
C PHE A 67 1.81 -0.51 -8.39
N ILE A 68 1.27 -0.47 -7.18
CA ILE A 68 1.96 -0.95 -5.99
C ILE A 68 1.13 -2.07 -5.38
N LEU A 69 1.71 -3.27 -5.30
CA LEU A 69 1.07 -4.41 -4.65
C LEU A 69 1.84 -4.70 -3.37
N ASN A 70 1.13 -4.68 -2.26
CA ASN A 70 1.74 -4.91 -0.96
C ASN A 70 0.76 -5.64 -0.06
N CYS A 71 1.29 -6.43 0.88
CA CYS A 71 0.48 -7.13 1.85
C CYS A 71 0.51 -6.33 3.15
N LEU A 72 -0.62 -5.73 3.50
CA LEU A 72 -0.70 -4.86 4.67
C LEU A 72 -1.05 -5.64 5.93
N PRO A 73 -0.51 -5.26 7.10
CA PRO A 73 -0.89 -5.89 8.35
C PRO A 73 -2.38 -5.68 8.65
N PRO A 74 -2.98 -6.55 9.48
CA PRO A 74 -4.38 -6.37 9.84
C PRO A 74 -4.60 -5.08 10.63
N GLY A 75 -5.80 -4.54 10.55
CA GLY A 75 -6.19 -3.33 11.26
C GLY A 75 -6.62 -2.22 10.31
N GLU A 76 -7.12 -1.15 10.87
CA GLU A 76 -7.51 0.01 10.09
C GLU A 76 -6.30 0.78 9.61
N MET A 77 -6.35 1.18 8.35
CA MET A 77 -5.29 1.94 7.70
C MET A 77 -5.90 3.14 6.99
N ALA A 78 -5.12 4.20 6.87
CA ALA A 78 -5.51 5.38 6.11
C ALA A 78 -4.53 5.59 4.97
N PHE A 79 -5.06 5.65 3.75
CA PHE A 79 -4.29 6.04 2.58
C PHE A 79 -4.43 7.54 2.40
N THR A 80 -3.31 8.24 2.27
CA THR A 80 -3.30 9.68 2.02
C THR A 80 -2.41 9.97 0.82
N ILE A 81 -2.93 10.74 -0.11
CA ILE A 81 -2.16 11.22 -1.24
C ILE A 81 -1.91 12.71 -1.04
N TYR A 82 -0.68 13.14 -1.28
CA TYR A 82 -0.24 14.51 -1.07
C TYR A 82 0.12 15.15 -2.39
N ASP A 83 -0.18 16.42 -2.50
CA ASP A 83 0.13 17.22 -3.67
C ASP A 83 0.85 18.48 -3.20
N LEU A 84 2.07 18.66 -3.67
CA LEU A 84 2.96 19.73 -3.22
C LEU A 84 2.36 21.12 -3.44
N TYR A 85 1.66 21.33 -4.54
CA TYR A 85 1.13 22.63 -4.90
C TYR A 85 -0.37 22.78 -4.64
N GLY A 86 -1.02 21.76 -4.11
CA GLY A 86 -2.41 21.86 -3.69
C GLY A 86 -3.43 21.84 -4.82
N ASP A 87 -3.02 21.48 -6.03
CA ASP A 87 -3.95 21.36 -7.17
C ASP A 87 -4.53 19.94 -7.29
N ARG A 88 -4.28 19.10 -6.32
CA ARG A 88 -4.69 17.70 -6.28
C ARG A 88 -4.07 16.95 -7.45
N LEU A 89 -4.83 16.22 -8.22
CA LEU A 89 -4.35 15.61 -9.46
C LEU A 89 -5.06 16.23 -10.65
N GLU A 90 -5.37 17.51 -10.56
CA GLU A 90 -6.18 18.23 -11.55
C GLU A 90 -5.30 18.89 -12.61
N GLY A 91 -4.54 18.07 -13.34
CA GLY A 91 -3.67 18.58 -14.40
C GLY A 91 -4.41 19.33 -15.51
N SER A 92 -5.70 19.05 -15.69
CA SER A 92 -6.50 19.68 -16.75
C SER A 92 -6.63 21.19 -16.57
N ILE A 93 -6.56 21.71 -15.35
CA ILE A 93 -6.61 23.16 -15.12
C ILE A 93 -5.38 23.88 -15.66
N TRP A 94 -4.30 23.13 -15.94
CA TRP A 94 -3.07 23.66 -16.51
C TRP A 94 -2.85 23.21 -17.95
N GLY A 95 -3.92 22.73 -18.61
CA GLY A 95 -3.85 22.29 -20.00
C GLY A 95 -3.36 20.86 -20.19
N GLY A 96 -3.18 20.11 -19.13
CA GLY A 96 -2.81 18.71 -19.18
C GLY A 96 -3.97 17.77 -18.89
N GLN A 97 -3.65 16.58 -18.45
CA GLN A 97 -4.63 15.57 -18.08
C GLN A 97 -4.68 15.41 -16.57
N ASP A 98 -5.87 15.16 -16.04
CA ASP A 98 -6.05 14.85 -14.62
C ASP A 98 -5.43 13.50 -14.29
N GLY A 99 -4.83 13.40 -13.10
CA GLY A 99 -4.48 12.14 -12.51
C GLY A 99 -5.65 11.52 -11.76
N SER A 100 -5.43 10.33 -11.26
CA SER A 100 -6.43 9.62 -10.45
C SER A 100 -5.76 8.55 -9.62
N TYR A 101 -6.47 8.03 -8.65
CA TYR A 101 -5.96 6.91 -7.86
C TYR A 101 -7.10 6.05 -7.35
N TYR A 102 -6.78 4.81 -7.04
CA TYR A 102 -7.67 3.95 -6.27
C TYR A 102 -6.85 2.97 -5.43
N VAL A 103 -7.48 2.50 -4.36
CA VAL A 103 -6.92 1.47 -3.49
C VAL A 103 -7.92 0.33 -3.43
N MET A 104 -7.42 -0.88 -3.65
CA MET A 104 -8.25 -2.07 -3.67
C MET A 104 -7.64 -3.14 -2.80
N GLN A 105 -8.43 -3.74 -1.93
CA GLN A 105 -8.00 -4.85 -1.08
C GLN A 105 -8.65 -6.13 -1.55
N CYS A 106 -7.84 -7.18 -1.65
CA CYS A 106 -8.32 -8.50 -2.06
C CYS A 106 -8.93 -9.23 -0.87
N GLY A 107 -10.03 -9.93 -1.11
CA GLY A 107 -10.65 -10.74 -0.07
C GLY A 107 -11.69 -10.02 0.77
N ASP A 108 -12.03 -8.80 0.46
CA ASP A 108 -13.11 -8.06 1.11
C ASP A 108 -14.44 -8.22 0.40
#